data_f6ad2782125ad4c60ec842bface8a7c5
#
_entry.id   f6ad2782125ad4c60ec842bface8a7c5
#
_cell.length_a   1.000
_cell.length_b   1.000
_cell.length_c   1.000
_cell.angle_alpha   90.00
_cell.angle_beta   90.00
_cell.angle_gamma   90.00
#
_symmetry.space_group_name_H-M   'P 1'
#
loop_
_entity.id
_entity.type
_entity.pdbx_description
1 polymer ?
#
loop_
_entity_poly.entity_id
_entity_poly.type
_entity_poly.pdbx_seq_one_letter_code
_entity_poly.pdbx_strand_id
1 'polypeptide(L)'
;MYDIGIIGGGTAGMTAAIYGQRAGKKTIIIEGGVFGGQITSSPNVENYPGIASVSGSEFSMNLLDQAVKLGAETAMDQVTGIREEDGVKIIETAGKEYPCRSVILATGVTHRHLGIPNEERLTGAGVSYCATCDGMFFRGRDVAVIGGGSTALQDAEFLSNYCRKVYLIHRRDEFRGEDSIVKRLQGKENVEFIL
;
A
#
# COMPACT_ATOMS: atom_id res chain seq x y z
N MET A 1 3.43 28.32 -8.79
CA MET A 1 2.30 27.46 -9.17
C MET A 1 2.84 26.21 -9.85
N TYR A 2 2.30 25.04 -9.53
CA TYR A 2 2.67 23.74 -10.12
C TYR A 2 1.63 23.34 -11.18
N ASP A 3 2.06 22.53 -12.14
CA ASP A 3 1.11 21.89 -13.06
C ASP A 3 0.38 20.73 -12.35
N ILE A 4 1.12 19.98 -11.52
CA ILE A 4 0.58 18.83 -10.80
C ILE A 4 1.07 18.86 -9.35
N GLY A 5 0.13 18.92 -8.40
CA GLY A 5 0.38 18.65 -6.99
C GLY A 5 0.03 17.20 -6.66
N ILE A 6 0.94 16.49 -6.01
CA ILE A 6 0.77 15.07 -5.70
C ILE A 6 0.76 14.93 -4.18
N ILE A 7 -0.33 14.40 -3.64
CA ILE A 7 -0.50 14.17 -2.21
C ILE A 7 -0.22 12.71 -1.90
N GLY A 8 0.88 12.49 -1.18
CA GLY A 8 1.41 11.17 -0.82
C GLY A 8 2.67 10.81 -1.59
N GLY A 9 3.75 10.56 -0.85
CA GLY A 9 5.07 10.21 -1.34
C GLY A 9 5.34 8.69 -1.36
N GLY A 10 4.30 7.88 -1.46
CA GLY A 10 4.42 6.44 -1.70
C GLY A 10 4.80 6.12 -3.15
N THR A 11 4.87 4.82 -3.49
CA THR A 11 5.24 4.35 -4.82
C THR A 11 4.37 4.94 -5.92
N ALA A 12 3.07 5.08 -5.68
CA ALA A 12 2.13 5.66 -6.64
C ALA A 12 2.41 7.14 -6.90
N GLY A 13 2.61 7.94 -5.83
CA GLY A 13 2.87 9.37 -5.96
C GLY A 13 4.21 9.66 -6.61
N MET A 14 5.27 8.94 -6.23
CA MET A 14 6.58 9.08 -6.84
C MET A 14 6.56 8.68 -8.32
N THR A 15 5.85 7.61 -8.67
CA THR A 15 5.65 7.22 -10.08
C THR A 15 4.91 8.30 -10.86
N ALA A 16 3.84 8.87 -10.29
CA ALA A 16 3.11 9.97 -10.92
C ALA A 16 4.00 11.19 -11.17
N ALA A 17 4.88 11.53 -10.22
CA ALA A 17 5.85 12.61 -10.38
C ALA A 17 6.86 12.33 -11.49
N ILE A 18 7.41 11.12 -11.57
CA ILE A 18 8.33 10.70 -12.63
C ILE A 18 7.69 10.93 -14.00
N TYR A 19 6.46 10.45 -14.21
CA TYR A 19 5.78 10.61 -15.48
C TYR A 19 5.35 12.05 -15.75
N GLY A 20 4.95 12.79 -14.72
CA GLY A 20 4.67 14.23 -14.82
C GLY A 20 5.89 15.01 -15.33
N GLN A 21 7.06 14.77 -14.74
CA GLN A 21 8.31 15.40 -15.17
C GLN A 21 8.71 14.98 -16.59
N ARG A 22 8.57 13.70 -16.92
CA ARG A 22 8.81 13.21 -18.29
C ARG A 22 7.88 13.84 -19.34
N ALA A 23 6.69 14.25 -18.93
CA ALA A 23 5.74 15.02 -19.75
C ALA A 23 5.99 16.53 -19.73
N GLY A 24 7.10 17.00 -19.16
CA GLY A 24 7.46 18.42 -19.07
C GLY A 24 6.58 19.23 -18.12
N LYS A 25 5.96 18.57 -17.12
CA LYS A 25 5.10 19.23 -16.14
C LYS A 25 5.86 19.54 -14.85
N LYS A 26 5.69 20.74 -14.33
CA LYS A 26 6.22 21.11 -13.03
C LYS A 26 5.43 20.39 -11.94
N THR A 27 6.06 19.43 -11.21
CA THR A 27 5.40 18.64 -10.19
C THR A 27 5.96 18.89 -8.80
N ILE A 28 5.11 18.75 -7.78
CA ILE A 28 5.49 18.68 -6.37
C ILE A 28 4.85 17.46 -5.73
N ILE A 29 5.62 16.74 -4.90
CA ILE A 29 5.14 15.66 -4.04
C ILE A 29 5.10 16.16 -2.62
N ILE A 30 3.95 16.06 -1.96
CA ILE A 30 3.75 16.46 -0.56
C ILE A 30 3.49 15.20 0.25
N GLU A 31 4.37 14.94 1.24
CA GLU A 31 4.32 13.74 2.10
C GLU A 31 4.24 14.17 3.57
N GLY A 32 3.28 13.64 4.30
CA GLY A 32 3.07 13.97 5.70
C GLY A 32 3.85 13.11 6.71
N GLY A 33 4.43 12.02 6.25
CA GLY A 33 5.16 11.07 7.08
C GLY A 33 6.56 10.79 6.55
N VAL A 34 6.72 9.65 5.88
CA VAL A 34 8.01 9.20 5.31
C VAL A 34 7.82 8.86 3.85
N PHE A 35 8.71 9.36 2.98
CA PHE A 35 8.73 8.96 1.58
C PHE A 35 8.91 7.45 1.43
N GLY A 36 8.13 6.86 0.53
CA GLY A 36 8.09 5.43 0.26
C GLY A 36 6.77 4.78 0.66
N GLY A 37 6.12 5.26 1.73
CA GLY A 37 4.87 4.68 2.20
C GLY A 37 5.04 3.24 2.70
N GLN A 38 4.03 2.42 2.54
CA GLN A 38 4.00 1.06 3.11
C GLN A 38 5.09 0.12 2.61
N ILE A 39 5.61 0.31 1.39
CA ILE A 39 6.63 -0.60 0.86
C ILE A 39 7.93 -0.57 1.67
N THR A 40 8.19 0.52 2.40
CA THR A 40 9.40 0.65 3.24
C THR A 40 9.46 -0.39 4.35
N SER A 41 8.33 -0.94 4.79
CA SER A 41 8.25 -2.00 5.79
C SER A 41 8.52 -3.40 5.22
N SER A 42 8.55 -3.57 3.90
CA SER A 42 8.84 -4.85 3.27
C SER A 42 10.34 -5.15 3.33
N PRO A 43 10.77 -6.23 3.99
CA PRO A 43 12.18 -6.59 4.06
C PRO A 43 12.73 -6.96 2.69
N ASN A 44 11.88 -7.50 1.82
CA ASN A 44 12.25 -7.93 0.47
C ASN A 44 11.05 -7.80 -0.49
N VAL A 45 11.30 -7.26 -1.69
CA VAL A 45 10.36 -7.12 -2.80
C VAL A 45 10.89 -7.98 -3.95
N GLU A 46 10.17 -9.06 -4.29
CA GLU A 46 10.55 -10.04 -5.31
C GLU A 46 9.53 -10.12 -6.46
N ASN A 47 8.43 -9.39 -6.35
CA ASN A 47 7.32 -9.44 -7.28
C ASN A 47 7.22 -8.21 -8.20
N TYR A 48 8.28 -7.40 -8.27
CA TYR A 48 8.34 -6.28 -9.20
C TYR A 48 9.09 -6.67 -10.48
N PRO A 49 8.42 -6.70 -11.66
CA PRO A 49 9.05 -7.13 -12.90
C PRO A 49 10.29 -6.31 -13.24
N GLY A 50 11.38 -6.98 -13.56
CA GLY A 50 12.67 -6.36 -13.89
C GLY A 50 13.61 -6.15 -12.69
N ILE A 51 13.15 -6.39 -11.46
CA ILE A 51 13.98 -6.40 -10.24
C ILE A 51 13.78 -7.76 -9.57
N ALA A 52 14.84 -8.56 -9.50
CA ALA A 52 14.76 -9.91 -8.94
C ALA A 52 14.54 -9.91 -7.41
N SER A 53 15.19 -8.98 -6.71
CA SER A 53 15.09 -8.82 -5.27
C SER A 53 15.65 -7.45 -4.86
N VAL A 54 14.94 -6.75 -3.98
CA VAL A 54 15.36 -5.44 -3.42
C VAL A 54 14.61 -5.20 -2.11
N SER A 55 15.20 -4.51 -1.14
CA SER A 55 14.44 -4.08 0.03
C SER A 55 13.43 -3.00 -0.33
N GLY A 56 12.29 -2.96 0.37
CA GLY A 56 11.27 -1.94 0.14
C GLY A 56 11.80 -0.52 0.38
N SER A 57 12.70 -0.36 1.33
CA SER A 57 13.37 0.92 1.59
C SER A 57 14.25 1.35 0.41
N GLU A 58 15.08 0.45 -0.11
CA GLU A 58 15.93 0.74 -1.28
C GLU A 58 15.09 1.00 -2.54
N PHE A 59 14.04 0.19 -2.76
CA PHE A 59 13.10 0.40 -3.86
C PHE A 59 12.48 1.79 -3.82
N SER A 60 12.01 2.23 -2.65
CA SER A 60 11.39 3.55 -2.49
C SER A 60 12.38 4.70 -2.66
N MET A 61 13.61 4.54 -2.15
CA MET A 61 14.67 5.53 -2.33
C MET A 61 15.06 5.69 -3.80
N ASN A 62 15.13 4.61 -4.56
CA ASN A 62 15.41 4.64 -5.99
C ASN A 62 14.31 5.39 -6.77
N LEU A 63 13.03 5.19 -6.41
CA LEU A 63 11.92 5.95 -7.01
C LEU A 63 11.98 7.45 -6.67
N LEU A 64 12.25 7.79 -5.42
CA LEU A 64 12.37 9.17 -4.99
C LEU A 64 13.53 9.88 -5.71
N ASP A 65 14.69 9.24 -5.73
CA ASP A 65 15.88 9.75 -6.40
C ASP A 65 15.64 9.98 -7.91
N GLN A 66 14.95 9.04 -8.55
CA GLN A 66 14.56 9.19 -9.96
C GLN A 66 13.60 10.39 -10.18
N ALA A 67 12.60 10.55 -9.30
CA ALA A 67 11.66 11.68 -9.41
C ALA A 67 12.38 13.03 -9.23
N VAL A 68 13.23 13.14 -8.22
CA VAL A 68 13.99 14.36 -7.91
C VAL A 68 15.01 14.68 -9.00
N LYS A 69 15.73 13.69 -9.51
CA LYS A 69 16.67 13.86 -10.64
C LYS A 69 15.99 14.36 -11.92
N LEU A 70 14.73 14.01 -12.12
CA LEU A 70 13.91 14.53 -13.23
C LEU A 70 13.37 15.93 -12.98
N GLY A 71 13.52 16.48 -11.77
CA GLY A 71 13.12 17.84 -11.41
C GLY A 71 11.85 17.94 -10.57
N ALA A 72 11.31 16.83 -10.04
CA ALA A 72 10.20 16.90 -9.11
C ALA A 72 10.61 17.59 -7.80
N GLU A 73 9.81 18.56 -7.37
CA GLU A 73 9.97 19.17 -6.05
C GLU A 73 9.31 18.29 -4.99
N THR A 74 9.82 18.32 -3.76
CA THR A 74 9.31 17.56 -2.63
C THR A 74 9.07 18.47 -1.43
N ALA A 75 8.02 18.18 -0.67
CA ALA A 75 7.73 18.83 0.60
C ALA A 75 7.35 17.80 1.65
N MET A 76 7.97 17.91 2.83
CA MET A 76 7.56 17.19 4.03
C MET A 76 6.55 18.03 4.76
N ASP A 77 5.25 17.78 4.55
CA ASP A 77 4.19 18.59 5.12
C ASP A 77 2.87 17.81 5.18
N GLN A 78 2.10 17.99 6.25
CA GLN A 78 0.81 17.32 6.42
C GLN A 78 -0.29 18.09 5.70
N VAL A 79 -0.84 17.50 4.66
CA VAL A 79 -1.99 18.06 3.95
C VAL A 79 -3.23 18.01 4.83
N THR A 80 -3.89 19.14 4.99
CA THR A 80 -5.10 19.30 5.80
C THR A 80 -6.36 19.50 4.96
N GLY A 81 -6.19 19.96 3.72
CA GLY A 81 -7.32 20.23 2.83
C GLY A 81 -6.92 20.49 1.39
N ILE A 82 -7.92 20.54 0.55
CA ILE A 82 -7.83 21.00 -0.84
C ILE A 82 -9.01 21.92 -1.08
N ARG A 83 -8.76 23.11 -1.62
CA ARG A 83 -9.81 24.01 -2.08
C ARG A 83 -9.56 24.44 -3.52
N GLU A 84 -10.55 25.04 -4.12
CA GLU A 84 -10.45 25.60 -5.46
C GLU A 84 -10.78 27.10 -5.44
N GLU A 85 -9.93 27.91 -6.07
CA GLU A 85 -10.12 29.32 -6.29
C GLU A 85 -9.81 29.66 -7.75
N ASP A 86 -10.74 30.24 -8.46
CA ASP A 86 -10.57 30.69 -9.86
C ASP A 86 -9.98 29.59 -10.80
N GLY A 87 -10.39 28.34 -10.61
CA GLY A 87 -9.91 27.21 -11.39
C GLY A 87 -8.54 26.66 -10.97
N VAL A 88 -7.92 27.24 -9.95
CA VAL A 88 -6.66 26.76 -9.36
C VAL A 88 -6.97 25.90 -8.15
N LYS A 89 -6.36 24.72 -8.09
CA LYS A 89 -6.43 23.83 -6.93
C LYS A 89 -5.35 24.24 -5.93
N ILE A 90 -5.74 24.49 -4.69
CA ILE A 90 -4.83 24.87 -3.62
C ILE A 90 -4.78 23.74 -2.62
N ILE A 91 -3.60 23.10 -2.51
CA ILE A 91 -3.35 22.10 -1.48
C ILE A 91 -2.93 22.84 -0.21
N GLU A 92 -3.65 22.63 0.86
CA GLU A 92 -3.47 23.29 2.16
C GLU A 92 -2.71 22.40 3.12
N THR A 93 -1.78 23.00 3.84
CA THR A 93 -1.08 22.37 4.98
C THR A 93 -1.15 23.32 6.18
N ALA A 94 -0.63 22.90 7.34
CA ALA A 94 -0.66 23.74 8.54
C ALA A 94 0.13 25.05 8.40
N GLY A 95 1.13 25.11 7.53
CA GLY A 95 2.03 26.28 7.41
C GLY A 95 2.17 26.83 6.00
N LYS A 96 1.60 26.20 4.99
CA LYS A 96 1.89 26.54 3.60
C LYS A 96 0.75 26.14 2.66
N GLU A 97 0.67 26.83 1.53
CA GLU A 97 -0.26 26.54 0.45
C GLU A 97 0.51 26.24 -0.84
N TYR A 98 0.02 25.27 -1.58
CA TYR A 98 0.63 24.84 -2.84
C TYR A 98 -0.39 24.98 -3.99
N PRO A 99 -0.35 26.09 -4.74
CA PRO A 99 -1.26 26.28 -5.87
C PRO A 99 -0.85 25.38 -7.05
N CYS A 100 -1.82 24.60 -7.57
CA CYS A 100 -1.65 23.62 -8.62
C CYS A 100 -2.76 23.75 -9.68
N ARG A 101 -2.48 23.37 -10.92
CA ARG A 101 -3.50 23.23 -11.96
C ARG A 101 -4.31 21.95 -11.79
N SER A 102 -3.66 20.88 -11.33
CA SER A 102 -4.30 19.59 -11.06
C SER A 102 -3.69 18.95 -9.81
N VAL A 103 -4.46 18.06 -9.18
CA VAL A 103 -4.04 17.34 -7.99
C VAL A 103 -4.19 15.84 -8.23
N ILE A 104 -3.19 15.06 -7.82
CA ILE A 104 -3.24 13.61 -7.76
C ILE A 104 -3.27 13.18 -6.30
N LEU A 105 -4.30 12.42 -5.92
CA LEU A 105 -4.42 11.82 -4.60
C LEU A 105 -3.75 10.44 -4.62
N ALA A 106 -2.61 10.31 -3.94
CA ALA A 106 -1.84 9.08 -3.81
C ALA A 106 -1.60 8.75 -2.33
N THR A 107 -2.60 9.00 -1.48
CA THR A 107 -2.52 8.97 -0.02
C THR A 107 -2.38 7.56 0.57
N GLY A 108 -2.52 6.52 -0.26
CA GLY A 108 -2.43 5.14 0.20
C GLY A 108 -3.56 4.76 1.16
N VAL A 109 -3.28 3.75 1.97
CA VAL A 109 -4.20 3.24 3.00
C VAL A 109 -3.42 2.91 4.27
N THR A 110 -4.10 2.91 5.40
CA THR A 110 -3.57 2.39 6.66
C THR A 110 -4.33 1.11 7.02
N HIS A 111 -3.61 0.06 7.33
CA HIS A 111 -4.22 -1.20 7.78
C HIS A 111 -4.88 -1.01 9.15
N ARG A 112 -5.95 -1.78 9.38
CA ARG A 112 -6.51 -1.89 10.72
C ARG A 112 -5.70 -2.90 11.51
N HIS A 113 -5.21 -2.46 12.65
CA HIS A 113 -4.55 -3.35 13.60
C HIS A 113 -5.57 -4.22 14.34
N LEU A 114 -5.17 -5.44 14.69
CA LEU A 114 -5.97 -6.31 15.55
C LEU A 114 -5.90 -5.88 17.01
N GLY A 115 -4.83 -5.17 17.39
CA GLY A 115 -4.56 -4.77 18.76
C GLY A 115 -4.07 -5.92 19.64
N ILE A 116 -3.50 -6.96 19.04
CA ILE A 116 -2.94 -8.09 19.77
C ILE A 116 -1.49 -7.80 20.23
N PRO A 117 -1.03 -8.44 21.32
CA PRO A 117 0.34 -8.27 21.78
C PRO A 117 1.37 -8.61 20.70
N ASN A 118 2.39 -7.78 20.57
CA ASN A 118 3.50 -7.91 19.62
C ASN A 118 3.13 -7.79 18.15
N GLU A 119 1.94 -7.36 17.77
CA GLU A 119 1.53 -7.20 16.38
C GLU A 119 2.52 -6.34 15.59
N GLU A 120 2.84 -5.14 16.10
CA GLU A 120 3.81 -4.24 15.45
C GLU A 120 5.21 -4.84 15.38
N ARG A 121 5.67 -5.47 16.46
CA ARG A 121 7.01 -6.09 16.51
C ARG A 121 7.18 -7.23 15.52
N LEU A 122 6.10 -7.94 15.23
CA LEU A 122 6.09 -9.09 14.32
C LEU A 122 5.70 -8.72 12.89
N THR A 123 5.37 -7.47 12.60
CA THR A 123 5.11 -7.01 11.24
C THR A 123 6.36 -7.19 10.38
N GLY A 124 6.23 -7.91 9.27
CA GLY A 124 7.34 -8.36 8.42
C GLY A 124 8.12 -9.58 8.95
N ALA A 125 7.81 -10.08 10.17
CA ALA A 125 8.48 -11.23 10.78
C ALA A 125 7.50 -12.31 11.31
N GLY A 126 6.26 -12.33 10.82
CA GLY A 126 5.21 -13.27 11.19
C GLY A 126 3.81 -12.69 11.09
N VAL A 127 3.68 -11.38 11.15
CA VAL A 127 2.44 -10.65 10.86
C VAL A 127 2.63 -9.91 9.54
N SER A 128 1.66 -10.05 8.63
CA SER A 128 1.65 -9.36 7.35
C SER A 128 0.24 -8.83 7.05
N TYR A 129 0.17 -7.75 6.31
CA TYR A 129 -1.07 -7.16 5.78
C TYR A 129 -1.17 -7.29 4.26
N CYS A 130 -0.27 -8.06 3.64
CA CYS A 130 -0.24 -8.27 2.19
C CYS A 130 0.18 -9.72 1.89
N ALA A 131 -0.78 -10.59 1.61
CA ALA A 131 -0.49 -11.98 1.30
C ALA A 131 0.33 -12.16 0.00
N THR A 132 0.08 -11.31 -1.00
CA THR A 132 0.81 -11.37 -2.27
C THR A 132 2.25 -10.86 -2.16
N CYS A 133 2.54 -10.00 -1.16
CA CYS A 133 3.89 -9.50 -0.90
C CYS A 133 4.74 -10.53 -0.15
N ASP A 134 4.20 -11.02 0.97
CA ASP A 134 4.96 -11.77 1.98
C ASP A 134 4.61 -13.26 2.01
N GLY A 135 3.53 -13.66 1.37
CA GLY A 135 2.96 -15.00 1.51
C GLY A 135 3.91 -16.13 1.12
N MET A 136 4.80 -15.89 0.15
CA MET A 136 5.78 -16.90 -0.26
C MET A 136 6.77 -17.30 0.84
N PHE A 137 7.04 -16.41 1.82
CA PHE A 137 7.87 -16.72 2.99
C PHE A 137 7.22 -17.77 3.92
N PHE A 138 5.91 -17.98 3.78
CA PHE A 138 5.13 -18.93 4.56
C PHE A 138 4.80 -20.23 3.80
N ARG A 139 5.45 -20.49 2.67
CA ARG A 139 5.25 -21.72 1.90
C ARG A 139 5.43 -22.97 2.77
N GLY A 140 4.45 -23.88 2.71
CA GLY A 140 4.45 -25.13 3.48
C GLY A 140 4.20 -24.96 4.98
N ARG A 141 3.92 -23.73 5.46
CA ARG A 141 3.58 -23.42 6.86
C ARG A 141 2.07 -23.31 7.05
N ASP A 142 1.65 -23.34 8.30
CA ASP A 142 0.30 -23.00 8.70
C ASP A 142 0.20 -21.50 8.90
N VAL A 143 -0.85 -20.90 8.37
CA VAL A 143 -1.09 -19.47 8.45
C VAL A 143 -2.52 -19.19 8.91
N ALA A 144 -2.71 -18.05 9.57
CA ALA A 144 -4.03 -17.53 9.91
C ALA A 144 -4.32 -16.26 9.09
N VAL A 145 -5.48 -16.20 8.46
CA VAL A 145 -5.99 -15.00 7.80
C VAL A 145 -7.16 -14.46 8.62
N ILE A 146 -7.08 -13.22 9.05
CA ILE A 146 -8.07 -12.61 9.92
C ILE A 146 -8.88 -11.58 9.16
N GLY A 147 -10.17 -11.83 9.02
CA GLY A 147 -11.10 -10.94 8.33
C GLY A 147 -12.19 -11.70 7.57
N GLY A 148 -13.20 -10.96 7.14
CA GLY A 148 -14.33 -11.52 6.35
C GLY A 148 -14.74 -10.62 5.20
N GLY A 149 -13.89 -9.68 4.80
CA GLY A 149 -14.05 -8.86 3.59
C GLY A 149 -13.35 -9.46 2.38
N SER A 150 -13.52 -8.83 1.22
CA SER A 150 -12.96 -9.30 -0.05
C SER A 150 -11.44 -9.54 0.00
N THR A 151 -10.68 -8.64 0.62
CA THR A 151 -9.24 -8.79 0.77
C THR A 151 -8.87 -10.07 1.53
N ALA A 152 -9.47 -10.30 2.71
CA ALA A 152 -9.17 -11.49 3.51
C ALA A 152 -9.52 -12.79 2.78
N LEU A 153 -10.63 -12.81 2.04
CA LEU A 153 -11.03 -13.99 1.24
C LEU A 153 -10.03 -14.23 0.09
N GLN A 154 -9.64 -13.18 -0.62
CA GLN A 154 -8.65 -13.27 -1.71
C GLN A 154 -7.29 -13.69 -1.18
N ASP A 155 -6.86 -13.14 -0.05
CA ASP A 155 -5.61 -13.51 0.61
C ASP A 155 -5.62 -14.98 1.07
N ALA A 156 -6.72 -15.44 1.66
CA ALA A 156 -6.87 -16.84 2.04
C ALA A 156 -6.84 -17.78 0.82
N GLU A 157 -7.51 -17.39 -0.27
CA GLU A 157 -7.49 -18.15 -1.52
C GLU A 157 -6.08 -18.21 -2.11
N PHE A 158 -5.36 -17.10 -2.13
CA PHE A 158 -3.98 -17.04 -2.61
C PHE A 158 -3.06 -17.92 -1.76
N LEU A 159 -3.08 -17.76 -0.43
CA LEU A 159 -2.25 -18.52 0.51
C LEU A 159 -2.55 -20.01 0.48
N SER A 160 -3.78 -20.43 0.25
CA SER A 160 -4.17 -21.84 0.17
C SER A 160 -3.50 -22.61 -0.96
N ASN A 161 -2.93 -21.92 -1.96
CA ASN A 161 -2.28 -22.58 -3.10
C ASN A 161 -0.87 -23.09 -2.75
N TYR A 162 -0.26 -22.65 -1.65
CA TYR A 162 1.11 -23.04 -1.30
C TYR A 162 1.39 -23.17 0.20
N CYS A 163 0.52 -22.67 1.08
CA CYS A 163 0.60 -22.95 2.50
C CYS A 163 0.06 -24.34 2.83
N ARG A 164 0.59 -24.95 3.87
CA ARG A 164 0.14 -26.27 4.33
C ARG A 164 -1.30 -26.20 4.82
N LYS A 165 -1.63 -25.23 5.65
CA LYS A 165 -2.96 -24.98 6.19
C LYS A 165 -3.24 -23.49 6.28
N VAL A 166 -4.46 -23.09 5.98
CA VAL A 166 -4.95 -21.71 6.12
C VAL A 166 -6.14 -21.71 7.07
N TYR A 167 -6.03 -21.01 8.18
CA TYR A 167 -7.11 -20.75 9.12
C TYR A 167 -7.73 -19.39 8.77
N LEU A 168 -8.94 -19.40 8.22
CA LEU A 168 -9.69 -18.16 7.96
C LEU A 168 -10.56 -17.82 9.17
N ILE A 169 -10.12 -16.82 9.91
CA ILE A 169 -10.74 -16.42 11.19
C ILE A 169 -11.63 -15.21 10.97
N HIS A 170 -12.91 -15.34 11.28
CA HIS A 170 -13.85 -14.24 11.19
C HIS A 170 -14.79 -14.23 12.39
N ARG A 171 -15.08 -13.05 12.94
CA ARG A 171 -15.91 -12.87 14.16
C ARG A 171 -17.43 -12.95 13.90
N ARG A 172 -17.89 -13.26 12.70
CA ARG A 172 -19.29 -13.31 12.30
C ARG A 172 -19.52 -14.51 11.39
N ASP A 173 -20.74 -14.98 11.34
CA ASP A 173 -21.16 -16.11 10.51
C ASP A 173 -21.29 -15.71 9.02
N GLU A 174 -21.44 -14.41 8.73
CA GLU A 174 -21.58 -13.89 7.38
C GLU A 174 -20.33 -13.15 6.90
N PHE A 175 -19.86 -13.50 5.71
CA PHE A 175 -18.77 -12.82 5.02
C PHE A 175 -19.31 -11.61 4.23
N ARG A 176 -18.52 -10.53 4.19
CA ARG A 176 -18.83 -9.35 3.36
C ARG A 176 -18.17 -9.36 1.99
N GLY A 177 -17.32 -10.32 1.73
CA GLY A 177 -16.69 -10.53 0.44
C GLY A 177 -17.58 -11.35 -0.49
N GLU A 178 -17.05 -11.68 -1.67
CA GLU A 178 -17.81 -12.38 -2.71
C GLU A 178 -18.11 -13.83 -2.31
N ASP A 179 -19.38 -14.22 -2.38
CA ASP A 179 -19.84 -15.60 -2.10
C ASP A 179 -19.15 -16.65 -2.99
N SER A 180 -18.76 -16.27 -4.18
CA SER A 180 -18.02 -17.14 -5.11
C SER A 180 -16.68 -17.57 -4.54
N ILE A 181 -15.96 -16.67 -3.85
CA ILE A 181 -14.69 -16.95 -3.22
C ILE A 181 -14.91 -17.81 -1.97
N VAL A 182 -15.92 -17.49 -1.17
CA VAL A 182 -16.27 -18.30 0.03
C VAL A 182 -16.53 -19.75 -0.36
N LYS A 183 -17.32 -20.00 -1.40
CA LYS A 183 -17.61 -21.36 -1.92
C LYS A 183 -16.35 -22.09 -2.39
N ARG A 184 -15.44 -21.39 -3.08
CA ARG A 184 -14.16 -21.99 -3.49
C ARG A 184 -13.28 -22.35 -2.31
N LEU A 185 -13.22 -21.50 -1.30
CA LEU A 185 -12.46 -21.76 -0.07
C LEU A 185 -13.04 -22.93 0.73
N GLN A 186 -14.37 -23.06 0.81
CA GLN A 186 -15.04 -24.19 1.45
C GLN A 186 -14.74 -25.53 0.77
N GLY A 187 -14.45 -25.52 -0.53
CA GLY A 187 -14.04 -26.69 -1.30
C GLY A 187 -12.58 -27.09 -1.15
N LYS A 188 -11.77 -26.34 -0.41
CA LYS A 188 -10.33 -26.61 -0.23
C LYS A 188 -10.06 -27.39 1.08
N GLU A 189 -9.39 -28.54 0.98
CA GLU A 189 -9.09 -29.40 2.13
C GLU A 189 -8.14 -28.75 3.14
N ASN A 190 -7.30 -27.83 2.68
CA ASN A 190 -6.34 -27.12 3.51
C ASN A 190 -6.82 -25.77 4.05
N VAL A 191 -8.11 -25.43 3.91
CA VAL A 191 -8.70 -24.23 4.48
C VAL A 191 -9.68 -24.60 5.57
N GLU A 192 -9.53 -23.97 6.73
CA GLU A 192 -10.42 -24.15 7.89
C GLU A 192 -11.02 -22.79 8.27
N PHE A 193 -12.35 -22.76 8.42
CA PHE A 193 -13.09 -21.59 8.84
C PHE A 193 -13.24 -21.61 10.36
N ILE A 194 -12.87 -20.52 11.01
CA ILE A 194 -13.04 -20.27 12.43
C ILE A 194 -13.93 -19.03 12.59
N LEU A 195 -15.18 -19.20 13.01
CA LEU A 195 -16.21 -18.18 13.11
C LEU A 195 -16.54 -17.86 14.56
#